data_b09afb5b5197043d83678e75bef01442
#
_entry.id   b09afb5b5197043d83678e75bef01442
#
_cell.length_a   1.000
_cell.length_b   1.000
_cell.length_c   1.000
_cell.angle_alpha   90.00
_cell.angle_beta   90.00
_cell.angle_gamma   90.00
#
_symmetry.space_group_name_H-M   'P 1'
#
loop_
_entity.id
_entity.type
_entity.pdbx_description
1 polymer ?
#
loop_
_entity_poly.entity_id
_entity_poly.type
_entity_poly.pdbx_seq_one_letter_code
_entity_poly.pdbx_strand_id
1 'polypeptide(L)'
;MSIDRSETLSAVRALFHDYPCRYWIAGGWALDLFAGRVRRQHGDVDVVVLARDLDEVARTFTRPRPAVQNPETGECRPWAPGEQLAPGPNALVFPDSLHPHPIQILFAASDAGEWVYHRGRGTIRKPLDEITLRSPDGLPYFALEIVFLFKFCGGRSKDNDDFADVVELFDSERCCWLFDCIALCYPEYSWLPVFC
;
A
#
# COMPACT_ATOMS: atom_id res chain seq x y z
N MET A 1 -10.23 -17.43 -13.96
CA MET A 1 -11.33 -16.44 -13.87
C MET A 1 -10.66 -15.07 -13.79
N SER A 2 -10.92 -14.18 -14.74
CA SER A 2 -10.41 -12.80 -14.68
C SER A 2 -11.20 -12.09 -13.57
N ILE A 3 -10.49 -11.54 -12.59
CA ILE A 3 -11.14 -10.79 -11.50
C ILE A 3 -11.55 -9.45 -12.06
N ASP A 4 -12.80 -9.12 -11.88
CA ASP A 4 -13.32 -7.82 -12.29
C ASP A 4 -12.77 -6.75 -11.32
N ARG A 5 -12.11 -5.73 -11.89
CA ARG A 5 -11.66 -4.54 -11.15
C ARG A 5 -12.79 -3.95 -10.30
N SER A 6 -14.00 -3.92 -10.84
CA SER A 6 -15.14 -3.32 -10.15
C SER A 6 -15.55 -4.13 -8.91
N GLU A 7 -15.45 -5.45 -8.93
CA GLU A 7 -15.74 -6.32 -7.81
C GLU A 7 -14.73 -6.11 -6.66
N THR A 8 -13.43 -6.10 -6.97
CA THR A 8 -12.37 -5.87 -5.97
C THR A 8 -12.51 -4.51 -5.30
N LEU A 9 -12.65 -3.45 -6.08
CA LEU A 9 -12.76 -2.09 -5.54
C LEU A 9 -14.07 -1.89 -4.75
N SER A 10 -15.15 -2.55 -5.17
CA SER A 10 -16.41 -2.56 -4.44
C SER A 10 -16.30 -3.28 -3.10
N ALA A 11 -15.57 -4.39 -3.03
CA ALA A 11 -15.32 -5.12 -1.79
C ALA A 11 -14.52 -4.26 -0.79
N VAL A 12 -13.46 -3.58 -1.25
CA VAL A 12 -12.70 -2.65 -0.39
C VAL A 12 -13.60 -1.50 0.09
N ARG A 13 -14.38 -0.90 -0.80
CA ARG A 13 -15.30 0.19 -0.45
C ARG A 13 -16.32 -0.23 0.60
N ALA A 14 -16.92 -1.41 0.42
CA ALA A 14 -17.89 -1.96 1.37
C ALA A 14 -17.24 -2.24 2.73
N LEU A 15 -16.04 -2.83 2.73
CA LEU A 15 -15.32 -3.15 3.95
C LEU A 15 -14.93 -1.90 4.75
N PHE A 16 -14.51 -0.82 4.07
CA PHE A 16 -14.04 0.42 4.69
C PHE A 16 -15.12 1.50 4.77
N HIS A 17 -16.40 1.17 4.47
CA HIS A 17 -17.50 2.14 4.47
C HIS A 17 -17.63 2.90 5.79
N ASP A 18 -17.56 2.20 6.91
CA ASP A 18 -17.72 2.76 8.25
C ASP A 18 -16.39 3.10 8.94
N TYR A 19 -15.26 2.96 8.23
CA TYR A 19 -13.97 3.29 8.80
C TYR A 19 -13.74 4.81 8.76
N PRO A 20 -13.63 5.49 9.91
CA PRO A 20 -13.67 6.95 9.96
C PRO A 20 -12.32 7.63 9.68
N CYS A 21 -11.23 6.84 9.64
CA CYS A 21 -9.89 7.37 9.43
C CYS A 21 -9.44 7.26 7.98
N ARG A 22 -8.25 7.78 7.69
CA ARG A 22 -7.67 7.71 6.34
C ARG A 22 -7.22 6.29 6.04
N TYR A 23 -7.46 5.85 4.81
CA TYR A 23 -6.89 4.63 4.24
C TYR A 23 -6.53 4.84 2.77
N TRP A 24 -5.69 3.99 2.23
CA TRP A 24 -5.26 4.04 0.84
C TRP A 24 -5.16 2.63 0.27
N ILE A 25 -5.67 2.43 -0.92
CA ILE A 25 -5.32 1.26 -1.71
C ILE A 25 -3.85 1.40 -2.12
N ALA A 26 -3.08 0.31 -1.99
CA ALA A 26 -1.65 0.28 -2.23
C ALA A 26 -1.26 -0.84 -3.21
N GLY A 27 0.03 -1.14 -3.31
CA GLY A 27 0.53 -2.26 -4.10
C GLY A 27 0.16 -2.19 -5.57
N GLY A 28 -0.09 -3.34 -6.16
CA GLY A 28 -0.43 -3.44 -7.59
C GLY A 28 -1.75 -2.77 -7.96
N TRP A 29 -2.73 -2.80 -7.08
CA TRP A 29 -4.03 -2.17 -7.30
C TRP A 29 -3.97 -0.65 -7.35
N ALA A 30 -3.05 0.00 -6.62
CA ALA A 30 -2.83 1.44 -6.74
C ALA A 30 -2.31 1.81 -8.13
N LEU A 31 -1.42 1.00 -8.68
CA LEU A 31 -0.90 1.19 -10.04
C LEU A 31 -1.99 1.00 -11.10
N ASP A 32 -2.87 0.01 -10.92
CA ASP A 32 -3.99 -0.23 -11.82
C ASP A 32 -5.05 0.88 -11.76
N LEU A 33 -5.27 1.46 -10.57
CA LEU A 33 -6.11 2.63 -10.39
C LEU A 33 -5.55 3.83 -11.15
N PHE A 34 -4.24 4.07 -11.04
CA PHE A 34 -3.58 5.16 -11.75
C PHE A 34 -3.61 4.95 -13.27
N ALA A 35 -3.28 3.75 -13.75
CA ALA A 35 -3.28 3.41 -15.16
C ALA A 35 -4.71 3.35 -15.78
N GLY A 36 -5.75 3.39 -14.95
CA GLY A 36 -7.14 3.29 -15.40
C GLY A 36 -7.56 1.90 -15.90
N ARG A 37 -6.68 0.90 -15.81
CA ARG A 37 -6.90 -0.49 -16.30
C ARG A 37 -6.22 -1.50 -15.39
N VAL A 38 -6.72 -2.73 -15.37
CA VAL A 38 -6.01 -3.87 -14.76
C VAL A 38 -4.86 -4.27 -15.68
N ARG A 39 -3.63 -4.17 -15.22
CA ARG A 39 -2.41 -4.45 -16.00
C ARG A 39 -2.01 -5.93 -15.91
N ARG A 40 -2.25 -6.55 -14.76
CA ARG A 40 -1.98 -7.96 -14.50
C ARG A 40 -2.91 -8.52 -13.41
N GLN A 41 -2.85 -9.81 -13.18
CA GLN A 41 -3.51 -10.42 -12.02
C GLN A 41 -2.74 -10.09 -10.73
N HIS A 42 -3.51 -9.83 -9.67
CA HIS A 42 -3.00 -9.59 -8.32
C HIS A 42 -3.40 -10.77 -7.42
N GLY A 43 -2.51 -11.16 -6.51
CA GLY A 43 -2.76 -12.22 -5.56
C GLY A 43 -3.41 -11.74 -4.25
N ASP A 44 -3.40 -10.43 -4.01
CA ASP A 44 -3.82 -9.78 -2.78
C ASP A 44 -4.35 -8.37 -3.06
N VAL A 45 -4.99 -7.79 -2.07
CA VAL A 45 -5.44 -6.40 -2.08
C VAL A 45 -4.84 -5.70 -0.86
N ASP A 46 -3.83 -4.87 -1.10
CA ASP A 46 -3.18 -4.09 -0.05
C ASP A 46 -3.99 -2.83 0.25
N VAL A 47 -4.38 -2.65 1.50
CA VAL A 47 -4.95 -1.41 2.02
C VAL A 47 -4.07 -0.89 3.15
N VAL A 48 -3.62 0.34 3.07
CA VAL A 48 -2.77 0.95 4.09
C VAL A 48 -3.60 1.87 4.98
N VAL A 49 -3.37 1.78 6.29
CA VAL A 49 -3.88 2.72 7.29
C VAL A 49 -2.72 3.29 8.09
N LEU A 50 -2.94 4.37 8.83
CA LEU A 50 -1.91 4.91 9.72
C LEU A 50 -1.79 4.06 10.98
N ALA A 51 -0.58 3.78 11.42
CA ALA A 51 -0.32 2.97 12.61
C ALA A 51 -0.94 3.57 13.89
N ARG A 52 -1.06 4.90 13.95
CA ARG A 52 -1.74 5.60 15.06
C ARG A 52 -3.24 5.30 15.15
N ASP A 53 -3.86 4.81 14.06
CA ASP A 53 -5.30 4.54 13.98
C ASP A 53 -5.62 3.06 14.27
N LEU A 54 -4.65 2.27 14.79
CA LEU A 54 -4.80 0.84 15.06
C LEU A 54 -5.97 0.53 16.00
N ASP A 55 -6.21 1.36 17.01
CA ASP A 55 -7.37 1.21 17.90
C ASP A 55 -8.69 1.40 17.16
N GLU A 56 -8.73 2.27 16.14
CA GLU A 56 -9.92 2.45 15.32
C GLU A 56 -10.12 1.26 14.36
N VAL A 57 -9.05 0.67 13.85
CA VAL A 57 -9.11 -0.59 13.10
C VAL A 57 -9.75 -1.68 13.98
N ALA A 58 -9.32 -1.80 15.25
CA ALA A 58 -9.87 -2.78 16.17
C ALA A 58 -11.34 -2.56 16.50
N ARG A 59 -11.81 -1.30 16.55
CA ARG A 59 -13.20 -0.92 16.82
C ARG A 59 -14.10 -1.16 15.61
N THR A 60 -13.64 -0.79 14.43
CA THR A 60 -14.42 -0.89 13.19
C THR A 60 -14.55 -2.34 12.71
N PHE A 61 -13.44 -3.08 12.65
CA PHE A 61 -13.41 -4.42 12.05
C PHE A 61 -13.63 -5.52 13.10
N THR A 62 -14.84 -5.57 13.64
CA THR A 62 -15.23 -6.59 14.62
C THR A 62 -15.82 -7.85 13.97
N ARG A 63 -16.48 -7.70 12.80
CA ARG A 63 -17.12 -8.78 12.02
C ARG A 63 -17.12 -8.40 10.52
N PRO A 64 -16.28 -9.02 9.69
CA PRO A 64 -15.26 -10.00 10.05
C PRO A 64 -14.07 -9.35 10.76
N ARG A 65 -13.52 -10.08 11.72
CA ARG A 65 -12.30 -9.65 12.41
C ARG A 65 -11.09 -10.14 11.62
N PRO A 66 -10.11 -9.27 11.31
CA PRO A 66 -8.89 -9.71 10.64
C PRO A 66 -7.97 -10.47 11.59
N ALA A 67 -7.09 -11.29 11.03
CA ALA A 67 -6.06 -12.05 11.72
C ALA A 67 -4.67 -11.42 11.45
N VAL A 68 -3.76 -11.56 12.40
CA VAL A 68 -2.36 -11.13 12.19
C VAL A 68 -1.64 -12.18 11.35
N GLN A 69 -1.09 -11.77 10.23
CA GLN A 69 -0.26 -12.63 9.37
C GLN A 69 1.23 -12.47 9.73
N ASN A 70 1.90 -13.58 9.89
CA ASN A 70 3.36 -13.61 9.98
C ASN A 70 3.95 -13.35 8.57
N PRO A 71 4.80 -12.33 8.40
CA PRO A 71 5.32 -11.96 7.08
C PRO A 71 6.31 -12.99 6.50
N GLU A 72 6.93 -13.84 7.34
CA GLU A 72 7.93 -14.84 6.91
C GLU A 72 7.27 -16.15 6.53
N THR A 73 6.32 -16.62 7.35
CA THR A 73 5.67 -17.93 7.15
C THR A 73 4.34 -17.84 6.41
N GLY A 74 3.71 -16.67 6.39
CA GLY A 74 2.34 -16.48 5.89
C GLY A 74 1.25 -17.00 6.83
N GLU A 75 1.62 -17.60 7.96
CA GLU A 75 0.66 -18.14 8.93
C GLU A 75 -0.14 -17.02 9.61
N CYS A 76 -1.43 -17.26 9.75
CA CYS A 76 -2.34 -16.32 10.39
C CYS A 76 -2.69 -16.79 11.82
N ARG A 77 -2.74 -15.83 12.75
CA ARG A 77 -3.22 -16.04 14.11
C ARG A 77 -4.27 -15.01 14.50
N PRO A 78 -5.12 -15.29 15.46
CA PRO A 78 -6.05 -14.28 15.98
C PRO A 78 -5.32 -13.02 16.44
N TRP A 79 -5.86 -11.87 16.08
CA TRP A 79 -5.42 -10.60 16.63
C TRP A 79 -6.00 -10.40 18.03
N ALA A 80 -5.12 -10.29 19.04
CA ALA A 80 -5.54 -10.17 20.42
C ALA A 80 -6.13 -8.76 20.71
N PRO A 81 -7.13 -8.64 21.59
CA PRO A 81 -7.63 -7.35 22.02
C PRO A 81 -6.53 -6.49 22.66
N GLY A 82 -6.37 -5.24 22.20
CA GLY A 82 -5.34 -4.31 22.70
C GLY A 82 -3.91 -4.59 22.24
N GLU A 83 -3.72 -5.62 21.41
CA GLU A 83 -2.39 -5.89 20.83
C GLU A 83 -1.99 -4.76 19.88
N GLN A 84 -0.83 -4.17 20.15
CA GLN A 84 -0.23 -3.14 19.29
C GLN A 84 0.60 -3.80 18.21
N LEU A 85 0.42 -3.35 16.98
CA LEU A 85 1.19 -3.79 15.82
C LEU A 85 2.07 -2.63 15.34
N ALA A 86 3.37 -2.85 15.34
CA ALA A 86 4.31 -1.85 14.84
C ALA A 86 4.17 -1.67 13.32
N PRO A 87 4.44 -0.45 12.79
CA PRO A 87 4.62 -0.25 11.35
C PRO A 87 5.69 -1.19 10.82
N GLY A 88 5.42 -1.83 9.69
CA GLY A 88 6.38 -2.77 9.11
C GLY A 88 5.73 -3.89 8.31
N PRO A 89 6.36 -5.07 8.29
CA PRO A 89 5.92 -6.17 7.45
C PRO A 89 4.65 -6.89 7.97
N ASN A 90 4.21 -6.61 9.21
CA ASN A 90 2.99 -7.21 9.74
C ASN A 90 1.76 -6.72 8.98
N ALA A 91 0.87 -7.65 8.65
CA ALA A 91 -0.41 -7.35 8.03
C ALA A 91 -1.56 -7.91 8.87
N LEU A 92 -2.69 -7.22 8.83
CA LEU A 92 -3.96 -7.78 9.27
C LEU A 92 -4.69 -8.29 8.02
N VAL A 93 -4.96 -9.59 7.96
CA VAL A 93 -5.58 -10.24 6.81
C VAL A 93 -7.02 -10.60 7.13
N PHE A 94 -7.93 -10.20 6.24
CA PHE A 94 -9.33 -10.58 6.35
C PHE A 94 -9.58 -12.01 5.83
N PRO A 95 -10.61 -12.69 6.35
CA PRO A 95 -10.96 -14.03 5.88
C PRO A 95 -11.27 -14.06 4.38
N ASP A 96 -10.88 -15.14 3.69
CA ASP A 96 -11.08 -15.36 2.25
C ASP A 96 -12.56 -15.36 1.83
N SER A 97 -13.49 -15.47 2.79
CA SER A 97 -14.93 -15.40 2.52
C SER A 97 -15.41 -14.02 2.07
N LEU A 98 -14.61 -12.98 2.22
CA LEU A 98 -14.98 -11.61 1.81
C LEU A 98 -14.70 -11.33 0.34
N HIS A 99 -13.64 -11.91 -0.20
CA HIS A 99 -13.19 -11.67 -1.56
C HIS A 99 -12.30 -12.84 -2.03
N PRO A 100 -12.28 -13.18 -3.33
CA PRO A 100 -11.45 -14.26 -3.87
C PRO A 100 -9.94 -14.10 -3.60
N HIS A 101 -9.48 -12.87 -3.34
CA HIS A 101 -8.12 -12.59 -2.92
C HIS A 101 -8.10 -12.02 -1.51
N PRO A 102 -7.07 -12.34 -0.71
CA PRO A 102 -6.88 -11.76 0.62
C PRO A 102 -6.89 -10.24 0.55
N ILE A 103 -7.75 -9.60 1.35
CA ILE A 103 -7.67 -8.17 1.64
C ILE A 103 -6.86 -8.03 2.91
N GLN A 104 -5.79 -7.24 2.85
CA GLN A 104 -4.91 -7.06 3.99
C GLN A 104 -4.70 -5.59 4.33
N ILE A 105 -4.64 -5.30 5.63
CA ILE A 105 -4.32 -3.97 6.15
C ILE A 105 -2.83 -3.94 6.49
N LEU A 106 -2.12 -3.00 5.90
CA LEU A 106 -0.74 -2.65 6.18
C LEU A 106 -0.69 -1.34 6.98
N PHE A 107 0.39 -1.12 7.73
CA PHE A 107 0.52 0.04 8.59
C PHE A 107 1.60 0.98 8.11
N ALA A 108 1.24 2.26 7.93
CA ALA A 108 2.17 3.33 7.63
C ALA A 108 2.43 4.19 8.89
N ALA A 109 3.68 4.58 9.07
CA ALA A 109 4.03 5.56 10.10
C ALA A 109 3.58 6.96 9.69
N SER A 110 3.24 7.78 10.67
CA SER A 110 2.93 9.20 10.47
C SER A 110 3.33 10.02 11.69
N ASP A 111 3.68 11.28 11.45
CA ASP A 111 4.03 12.24 12.48
C ASP A 111 3.63 13.65 12.03
N ALA A 112 3.05 14.45 12.91
CA ALA A 112 2.68 15.86 12.68
C ALA A 112 1.92 16.13 11.35
N GLY A 113 1.07 15.19 10.90
CA GLY A 113 0.30 15.33 9.66
C GLY A 113 1.03 14.87 8.39
N GLU A 114 2.25 14.38 8.54
CA GLU A 114 3.04 13.81 7.46
C GLU A 114 3.07 12.28 7.53
N TRP A 115 3.13 11.66 6.37
CA TRP A 115 3.55 10.27 6.21
C TRP A 115 5.07 10.17 6.41
N VAL A 116 5.50 9.09 7.06
CA VAL A 116 6.90 8.86 7.38
C VAL A 116 7.35 7.50 6.88
N TYR A 117 8.46 7.48 6.15
CA TYR A 117 9.11 6.27 5.67
C TYR A 117 10.43 6.05 6.39
N HIS A 118 10.57 4.88 7.02
CA HIS A 118 11.73 4.53 7.86
C HIS A 118 12.52 3.32 7.36
N ARG A 119 12.34 2.91 6.09
CA ARG A 119 13.11 1.79 5.54
C ARG A 119 14.42 2.30 4.95
N GLY A 120 15.47 1.46 5.00
CA GLY A 120 16.80 1.86 4.53
C GLY A 120 17.53 2.79 5.50
N ARG A 121 18.42 3.64 4.99
CA ARG A 121 19.32 4.49 5.81
C ARG A 121 18.75 5.87 6.15
N GLY A 122 17.68 6.27 5.48
CA GLY A 122 17.11 7.61 5.62
C GLY A 122 15.71 7.62 6.22
N THR A 123 15.24 8.82 6.53
CA THR A 123 13.84 9.07 6.87
C THR A 123 13.28 10.04 5.84
N ILE A 124 12.20 9.62 5.16
CA ILE A 124 11.49 10.45 4.19
C ILE A 124 10.17 10.89 4.81
N ARG A 125 9.78 12.12 4.58
CA ARG A 125 8.51 12.68 5.01
C ARG A 125 7.80 13.31 3.82
N LYS A 126 6.47 13.20 3.80
CA LYS A 126 5.63 13.85 2.79
C LYS A 126 4.25 14.12 3.39
N PRO A 127 3.64 15.28 3.12
CA PRO A 127 2.28 15.58 3.57
C PRO A 127 1.29 14.47 3.15
N LEU A 128 0.38 14.10 4.06
CA LEU A 128 -0.60 13.03 3.79
C LEU A 128 -1.48 13.31 2.57
N ASP A 129 -1.72 14.57 2.25
CA ASP A 129 -2.51 14.95 1.08
C ASP A 129 -1.72 14.75 -0.23
N GLU A 130 -0.41 14.94 -0.21
CA GLU A 130 0.45 14.76 -1.39
C GLU A 130 0.71 13.29 -1.75
N ILE A 131 0.61 12.39 -0.78
CA ILE A 131 0.70 10.93 -1.05
C ILE A 131 -0.63 10.32 -1.49
N THR A 132 -1.71 11.12 -1.51
CA THR A 132 -3.07 10.66 -1.75
C THR A 132 -3.53 11.02 -3.16
N LEU A 133 -3.80 10.01 -3.97
CA LEU A 133 -4.55 10.14 -5.20
C LEU A 133 -5.97 9.61 -5.01
N ARG A 134 -6.88 9.98 -5.91
CA ARG A 134 -8.26 9.48 -5.90
C ARG A 134 -8.67 8.96 -7.27
N SER A 135 -9.32 7.82 -7.28
CA SER A 135 -9.96 7.32 -8.48
C SER A 135 -11.16 8.18 -8.89
N PRO A 136 -11.67 8.07 -10.12
CA PRO A 136 -12.84 8.84 -10.57
C PRO A 136 -14.07 8.69 -9.68
N ASP A 137 -14.22 7.54 -9.02
CA ASP A 137 -15.29 7.21 -8.07
C ASP A 137 -14.91 7.48 -6.60
N GLY A 138 -13.80 8.21 -6.37
CA GLY A 138 -13.42 8.76 -5.06
C GLY A 138 -12.61 7.85 -4.14
N LEU A 139 -12.25 6.60 -4.55
CA LEU A 139 -11.42 5.74 -3.72
C LEU A 139 -10.01 6.32 -3.56
N PRO A 140 -9.51 6.43 -2.32
CA PRO A 140 -8.15 6.91 -2.08
C PRO A 140 -7.13 5.80 -2.38
N TYR A 141 -6.03 6.17 -3.02
CA TYR A 141 -4.90 5.27 -3.26
C TYR A 141 -3.57 6.02 -3.19
N PHE A 142 -2.49 5.30 -2.94
CA PHE A 142 -1.17 5.91 -2.87
C PHE A 142 -0.72 6.45 -4.22
N ALA A 143 -0.09 7.61 -4.18
CA ALA A 143 0.65 8.16 -5.30
C ALA A 143 1.74 7.17 -5.76
N LEU A 144 2.05 7.19 -7.06
CA LEU A 144 2.92 6.18 -7.68
C LEU A 144 4.31 6.16 -7.05
N GLU A 145 4.88 7.32 -6.80
CA GLU A 145 6.21 7.45 -6.19
C GLU A 145 6.27 6.77 -4.82
N ILE A 146 5.17 6.79 -4.06
CA ILE A 146 5.09 6.10 -2.77
C ILE A 146 5.02 4.58 -2.98
N VAL A 147 4.21 4.11 -3.92
CA VAL A 147 4.12 2.68 -4.24
C VAL A 147 5.47 2.13 -4.66
N PHE A 148 6.19 2.85 -5.53
CA PHE A 148 7.49 2.38 -6.02
C PHE A 148 8.60 2.50 -4.98
N LEU A 149 8.57 3.47 -4.09
CA LEU A 149 9.51 3.53 -2.97
C LEU A 149 9.45 2.25 -2.11
N PHE A 150 8.24 1.67 -1.91
CA PHE A 150 8.10 0.38 -1.24
C PHE A 150 8.51 -0.82 -2.12
N LYS A 151 8.26 -0.77 -3.42
CA LYS A 151 8.56 -1.87 -4.35
C LYS A 151 10.04 -2.01 -4.62
N PHE A 152 10.75 -0.91 -4.83
CA PHE A 152 12.19 -0.95 -5.12
C PHE A 152 13.01 -1.60 -4.01
N CYS A 153 12.64 -1.44 -2.74
CA CYS A 153 13.34 -2.16 -1.67
C CYS A 153 13.13 -3.67 -1.70
N GLY A 154 12.11 -4.17 -2.39
CA GLY A 154 11.82 -5.61 -2.50
C GLY A 154 12.64 -6.35 -3.53
N GLY A 155 13.20 -5.68 -4.54
CA GLY A 155 14.07 -6.25 -5.58
C GLY A 155 13.42 -7.36 -6.41
N ARG A 156 12.07 -7.45 -6.47
CA ARG A 156 11.36 -8.51 -7.17
C ARG A 156 11.25 -8.17 -8.67
N SER A 157 11.43 -9.16 -9.55
CA SER A 157 11.32 -8.95 -11.00
C SER A 157 9.99 -8.32 -11.42
N LYS A 158 8.87 -8.77 -10.82
CA LYS A 158 7.54 -8.21 -11.08
C LYS A 158 7.42 -6.71 -10.77
N ASP A 159 8.25 -6.19 -9.88
CA ASP A 159 8.23 -4.76 -9.51
C ASP A 159 8.94 -3.91 -10.60
N ASN A 160 9.90 -4.48 -11.32
CA ASN A 160 10.51 -3.87 -12.50
C ASN A 160 9.51 -3.82 -13.67
N ASP A 161 8.77 -4.93 -13.89
CA ASP A 161 7.72 -4.97 -14.91
C ASP A 161 6.62 -3.96 -14.59
N ASP A 162 6.17 -3.89 -13.32
CA ASP A 162 5.21 -2.90 -12.84
C ASP A 162 5.68 -1.45 -13.11
N PHE A 163 6.99 -1.17 -12.94
CA PHE A 163 7.55 0.16 -13.20
C PHE A 163 7.58 0.47 -14.70
N ALA A 164 8.07 -0.46 -15.52
CA ALA A 164 8.12 -0.29 -16.97
C ALA A 164 6.73 0.00 -17.58
N ASP A 165 5.69 -0.62 -17.03
CA ASP A 165 4.30 -0.43 -17.48
C ASP A 165 3.72 0.97 -17.23
N VAL A 166 4.27 1.70 -16.25
CA VAL A 166 3.69 2.98 -15.81
C VAL A 166 4.68 4.15 -15.82
N VAL A 167 5.95 3.91 -16.10
CA VAL A 167 6.99 4.95 -16.04
C VAL A 167 6.69 6.15 -16.95
N GLU A 168 6.12 5.90 -18.12
CA GLU A 168 5.72 6.96 -19.06
C GLU A 168 4.56 7.83 -18.55
N LEU A 169 3.86 7.37 -17.50
CA LEU A 169 2.78 8.11 -16.87
C LEU A 169 3.26 8.95 -15.68
N PHE A 170 4.54 8.82 -15.30
CA PHE A 170 5.15 9.68 -14.29
C PHE A 170 5.41 11.07 -14.87
N ASP A 171 5.04 12.09 -14.13
CA ASP A 171 5.63 13.40 -14.36
C ASP A 171 7.09 13.44 -13.85
N SER A 172 7.89 14.35 -14.40
CA SER A 172 9.31 14.45 -14.08
C SER A 172 9.56 14.79 -12.61
N GLU A 173 8.70 15.58 -11.98
CA GLU A 173 8.83 15.99 -10.57
C GLU A 173 8.72 14.77 -9.64
N ARG A 174 7.69 13.93 -9.82
CA ARG A 174 7.50 12.71 -9.04
C ARG A 174 8.60 11.69 -9.29
N CYS A 175 9.05 11.60 -10.55
CA CYS A 175 10.13 10.70 -10.92
C CYS A 175 11.44 11.10 -10.22
N CYS A 176 11.84 12.36 -10.30
CA CYS A 176 13.01 12.89 -9.62
C CYS A 176 12.92 12.70 -8.10
N TRP A 177 11.78 13.04 -7.50
CA TRP A 177 11.55 12.82 -6.07
C TRP A 177 11.75 11.35 -5.66
N LEU A 178 11.19 10.41 -6.43
CA LEU A 178 11.35 8.97 -6.16
C LEU A 178 12.82 8.55 -6.19
N PHE A 179 13.57 8.97 -7.21
CA PHE A 179 14.98 8.62 -7.33
C PHE A 179 15.86 9.24 -6.24
N ASP A 180 15.59 10.48 -5.85
CA ASP A 180 16.28 11.12 -4.73
C ASP A 180 16.02 10.35 -3.42
N CYS A 181 14.78 9.90 -3.19
CA CYS A 181 14.42 9.10 -2.03
C CYS A 181 15.11 7.73 -2.04
N ILE A 182 15.18 7.07 -3.22
CA ILE A 182 15.85 5.78 -3.35
C ILE A 182 17.36 5.96 -3.10
N ALA A 183 17.99 6.97 -3.68
CA ALA A 183 19.41 7.26 -3.48
C ALA A 183 19.73 7.56 -2.00
N LEU A 184 18.84 8.26 -1.30
CA LEU A 184 18.97 8.53 0.13
C LEU A 184 18.85 7.26 0.98
N CYS A 185 17.86 6.44 0.71
CA CYS A 185 17.54 5.27 1.54
C CYS A 185 18.40 4.05 1.20
N TYR A 186 18.84 3.93 -0.05
CA TYR A 186 19.48 2.74 -0.61
C TYR A 186 20.67 3.13 -1.52
N PRO A 187 21.70 3.79 -0.99
CA PRO A 187 22.84 4.30 -1.80
C PRO A 187 23.66 3.19 -2.48
N GLU A 188 23.49 1.94 -2.09
CA GLU A 188 24.08 0.77 -2.71
C GLU A 188 23.43 0.35 -4.05
N TYR A 189 22.23 0.83 -4.34
CA TYR A 189 21.56 0.55 -5.61
C TYR A 189 22.08 1.46 -6.72
N SER A 190 23.11 1.00 -7.42
CA SER A 190 23.79 1.75 -8.49
C SER A 190 23.07 1.73 -9.85
N TRP A 191 21.94 1.04 -9.96
CA TRP A 191 21.20 0.84 -11.21
C TRP A 191 19.96 1.73 -11.36
N LEU A 192 19.97 2.88 -10.72
CA LEU A 192 18.91 3.87 -10.94
C LEU A 192 18.86 4.21 -12.44
N PRO A 193 17.78 3.88 -13.15
CA PRO A 193 17.70 4.20 -14.56
C PRO A 193 17.79 5.72 -14.71
N VAL A 194 18.61 6.17 -15.65
CA VAL A 194 18.75 7.60 -16.01
C VAL A 194 17.51 7.99 -16.80
N PHE A 195 16.37 8.20 -16.10
CA PHE A 195 15.08 8.58 -16.73
C PHE A 195 14.60 9.98 -16.33
N CYS A 196 15.43 10.78 -15.66
CA CYS A 196 15.10 12.19 -15.37
C CYS A 196 16.00 13.10 -16.19
#